data_ced9a20e148a5efa5da6de4d8f93c10c
#
_entry.id   ced9a20e148a5efa5da6de4d8f93c10c
#
_cell.length_a   1.000
_cell.length_b   1.000
_cell.length_c   1.000
_cell.angle_alpha   90.00
_cell.angle_beta   90.00
_cell.angle_gamma   90.00
#
_symmetry.space_group_name_H-M   'P 1'
#
loop_
_entity.id
_entity.type
_entity.pdbx_description
1 polymer ?
#
loop_
_entity_poly.entity_id
_entity_poly.type
_entity_poly.pdbx_seq_one_letter_code
_entity_poly.pdbx_strand_id
1 'polypeptide(L)'
;MNTLSTKKFLILRSKIKQPFELTVEGTSMLPILHPEDRIQVCAKDDYITGDILVFFYKNDILLVHRLLKIENGRYFCKGDNSFRLEDIKKDAILGVVTQVSDENNTPEFISASYSINRVFRRCGYDVAKTKLTPEYKSFLEKHLRMNNEK
;
A
#
# COMPACT_ATOMS: atom_id res chain seq x y z
N MET A 1 12.68 -18.91 8.64
CA MET A 1 13.10 -18.76 7.22
C MET A 1 14.16 -17.65 7.14
N ASN A 2 15.21 -17.88 6.36
CA ASN A 2 16.26 -16.88 6.17
C ASN A 2 15.70 -15.70 5.36
N THR A 3 15.93 -14.48 5.82
CA THR A 3 15.46 -13.25 5.16
C THR A 3 15.93 -13.16 3.70
N LEU A 4 17.18 -13.55 3.43
CA LEU A 4 17.74 -13.51 2.08
C LEU A 4 17.01 -14.49 1.14
N SER A 5 16.71 -15.70 1.60
CA SER A 5 15.96 -16.68 0.82
C SER A 5 14.55 -16.20 0.53
N THR A 6 13.90 -15.57 1.52
CA THR A 6 12.57 -14.99 1.35
C THR A 6 12.60 -13.87 0.32
N LYS A 7 13.60 -12.98 0.40
CA LYS A 7 13.77 -11.89 -0.56
C LYS A 7 13.93 -12.42 -1.98
N LYS A 8 14.80 -13.39 -2.19
CA LYS A 8 15.02 -14.00 -3.51
C LYS A 8 13.75 -14.61 -4.08
N PHE A 9 12.99 -15.31 -3.24
CA PHE A 9 11.73 -15.94 -3.65
C PHE A 9 10.72 -14.88 -4.11
N LEU A 10 10.55 -13.81 -3.33
CA LEU A 10 9.60 -12.75 -3.66
C LEU A 10 10.00 -12.00 -4.93
N ILE A 11 11.29 -11.72 -5.10
CA ILE A 11 11.78 -11.06 -6.32
C ILE A 11 11.49 -11.94 -7.54
N LEU A 12 11.73 -13.24 -7.43
CA LEU A 12 11.50 -14.16 -8.53
C LEU A 12 10.01 -14.21 -8.89
N ARG A 13 9.13 -14.30 -7.88
CA ARG A 13 7.69 -14.30 -8.09
C ARG A 13 7.23 -13.01 -8.79
N SER A 14 7.79 -11.87 -8.37
CA SER A 14 7.50 -10.57 -8.97
C SER A 14 7.90 -10.54 -10.46
N LYS A 15 9.08 -11.06 -10.79
CA LYS A 15 9.58 -11.07 -12.17
C LYS A 15 8.70 -11.87 -13.12
N ILE A 16 8.09 -12.94 -12.67
CA ILE A 16 7.20 -13.77 -13.50
C ILE A 16 5.77 -13.22 -13.53
N LYS A 17 5.52 -12.12 -12.82
CA LYS A 17 4.23 -11.41 -12.78
C LYS A 17 3.05 -12.29 -12.38
N GLN A 18 3.30 -13.33 -11.59
CA GLN A 18 2.23 -14.13 -11.01
C GLN A 18 1.83 -13.55 -9.66
N PRO A 19 0.53 -13.49 -9.36
CA PRO A 19 0.08 -13.04 -8.05
C PRO A 19 0.66 -13.90 -6.94
N PHE A 20 0.96 -13.28 -5.80
CA PHE A 20 1.40 -14.00 -4.61
C PHE A 20 0.75 -13.39 -3.38
N GLU A 21 0.71 -14.17 -2.31
CA GLU A 21 0.05 -13.76 -1.07
C GLU A 21 1.08 -13.37 -0.01
N LEU A 22 0.76 -12.32 0.74
CA LEU A 22 1.52 -11.91 1.92
C LEU A 22 0.56 -11.63 3.06
N THR A 23 1.06 -11.74 4.29
CA THR A 23 0.33 -11.36 5.49
C THR A 23 0.83 -10.01 5.97
N VAL A 24 -0.11 -9.11 6.26
CA VAL A 24 0.21 -7.77 6.77
C VAL A 24 0.71 -7.86 8.20
N GLU A 25 1.81 -7.17 8.50
CA GLU A 25 2.35 -7.04 9.83
C GLU A 25 2.32 -5.57 10.25
N GLY A 26 2.11 -5.33 11.55
CA GLY A 26 2.10 -3.98 12.09
C GLY A 26 0.84 -3.21 11.76
N THR A 27 0.85 -1.94 12.11
CA THR A 27 -0.33 -1.06 12.08
C THR A 27 -0.18 0.13 11.14
N SER A 28 0.86 0.16 10.33
CA SER A 28 1.18 1.33 9.50
C SER A 28 0.15 1.62 8.41
N MET A 29 -0.69 0.66 8.06
CA MET A 29 -1.73 0.83 7.03
C MET A 29 -3.15 0.89 7.60
N LEU A 30 -3.30 1.01 8.92
CA LEU A 30 -4.62 1.26 9.48
C LEU A 30 -5.16 2.60 8.97
N PRO A 31 -6.44 2.75 8.78
CA PRO A 31 -7.51 1.78 8.99
C PRO A 31 -7.81 0.88 7.79
N ILE A 32 -7.04 0.96 6.71
CA ILE A 32 -7.32 0.22 5.46
C ILE A 32 -6.90 -1.24 5.57
N LEU A 33 -5.67 -1.49 6.00
CA LEU A 33 -5.17 -2.84 6.22
C LEU A 33 -4.88 -3.03 7.70
N HIS A 34 -5.28 -4.18 8.21
CA HIS A 34 -5.07 -4.55 9.61
C HIS A 34 -3.98 -5.62 9.71
N PRO A 35 -3.28 -5.71 10.86
CA PRO A 35 -2.38 -6.84 11.10
C PRO A 35 -3.12 -8.16 10.88
N GLU A 36 -2.43 -9.14 10.33
CA GLU A 36 -2.92 -10.47 10.01
C GLU A 36 -3.79 -10.54 8.75
N ASP A 37 -4.13 -9.42 8.12
CA ASP A 37 -4.80 -9.47 6.81
C ASP A 37 -3.91 -10.16 5.81
N ARG A 38 -4.50 -11.02 4.98
CA ARG A 38 -3.79 -11.65 3.86
C ARG A 38 -4.11 -10.88 2.60
N ILE A 39 -3.08 -10.48 1.88
CA ILE A 39 -3.21 -9.65 0.69
C ILE A 39 -2.68 -10.37 -0.54
N GLN A 40 -3.32 -10.14 -1.68
CA GLN A 40 -2.82 -10.58 -2.98
C GLN A 40 -2.01 -9.45 -3.59
N VAL A 41 -0.83 -9.78 -4.09
CA VAL A 41 0.11 -8.83 -4.67
C VAL A 41 0.40 -9.23 -6.10
N CYS A 42 0.34 -8.26 -7.01
CA CYS A 42 0.60 -8.51 -8.43
C CYS A 42 1.57 -7.45 -8.96
N ALA A 43 2.64 -7.89 -9.60
CA ALA A 43 3.58 -6.99 -10.24
C ALA A 43 2.96 -6.40 -11.52
N LYS A 44 3.28 -5.13 -11.79
CA LYS A 44 2.83 -4.43 -13.00
C LYS A 44 4.00 -3.69 -13.61
N ASP A 45 3.85 -3.32 -14.88
CA ASP A 45 4.87 -2.52 -15.56
C ASP A 45 4.90 -1.09 -15.03
N ASP A 46 3.72 -0.54 -14.68
CA ASP A 46 3.59 0.81 -14.16
C ASP A 46 2.65 0.84 -12.97
N TYR A 47 2.94 1.75 -12.06
CA TYR A 47 2.12 2.00 -10.87
C TYR A 47 1.62 3.43 -10.90
N ILE A 48 0.50 3.67 -10.23
CA ILE A 48 -0.12 5.00 -10.20
C ILE A 48 -0.31 5.45 -8.76
N THR A 49 -0.31 6.76 -8.57
CA THR A 49 -0.54 7.39 -7.26
C THR A 49 -1.82 6.86 -6.64
N GLY A 50 -1.77 6.50 -5.38
CA GLY A 50 -2.87 5.89 -4.65
C GLY A 50 -2.78 4.37 -4.54
N ASP A 51 -1.97 3.72 -5.36
CA ASP A 51 -1.75 2.29 -5.25
C ASP A 51 -1.08 1.95 -3.92
N ILE A 52 -1.47 0.80 -3.34
CA ILE A 52 -0.78 0.26 -2.17
C ILE A 52 0.29 -0.68 -2.70
N LEU A 53 1.54 -0.31 -2.51
CA LEU A 53 2.69 -1.05 -3.05
C LEU A 53 3.35 -1.90 -2.00
N VAL A 54 3.91 -3.03 -2.46
CA VAL A 54 4.78 -3.89 -1.65
C VAL A 54 6.19 -3.73 -2.18
N PHE A 55 7.12 -3.37 -1.32
CA PHE A 55 8.49 -3.08 -1.72
C PHE A 55 9.49 -3.36 -0.61
N PHE A 56 10.76 -3.51 -1.00
CA PHE A 56 11.85 -3.60 -0.06
C PHE A 56 12.41 -2.21 0.22
N TYR A 57 12.57 -1.90 1.50
CA TYR A 57 13.18 -0.65 1.95
C TYR A 57 14.52 -0.94 2.63
N LYS A 58 15.14 0.05 3.24
CA LYS A 58 16.47 -0.06 3.86
C LYS A 58 16.60 -1.33 4.70
N ASN A 59 17.76 -1.99 4.61
CA ASN A 59 18.06 -3.25 5.31
C ASN A 59 17.10 -4.39 4.92
N ASP A 60 16.60 -4.35 3.67
CA ASP A 60 15.72 -5.39 3.12
C ASP A 60 14.46 -5.62 3.93
N ILE A 61 13.94 -4.54 4.53
CA ILE A 61 12.66 -4.58 5.23
C ILE A 61 11.55 -4.54 4.19
N LEU A 62 10.62 -5.49 4.29
CA LEU A 62 9.46 -5.54 3.40
C LEU A 62 8.37 -4.62 3.96
N LEU A 63 7.92 -3.68 3.15
CA LEU A 63 6.88 -2.73 3.53
C LEU A 63 5.69 -2.81 2.58
N VAL A 64 4.51 -2.48 3.11
CA VAL A 64 3.25 -2.39 2.37
C VAL A 64 2.70 -0.99 2.65
N HIS A 65 2.94 -0.04 1.76
CA HIS A 65 2.59 1.36 1.96
C HIS A 65 2.01 1.96 0.68
N ARG A 66 1.37 3.10 0.81
CA ARG A 66 0.68 3.76 -0.29
C ARG A 66 1.62 4.64 -1.11
N LEU A 67 1.51 4.55 -2.43
CA LEU A 67 2.25 5.41 -3.35
C LEU A 67 1.61 6.79 -3.39
N LEU A 68 2.38 7.82 -3.04
CA LEU A 68 1.91 9.19 -2.98
C LEU A 68 2.31 10.02 -4.19
N LYS A 69 3.52 9.78 -4.72
CA LYS A 69 4.07 10.62 -5.77
C LYS A 69 5.14 9.86 -6.55
N ILE A 70 5.19 10.10 -7.84
CA ILE A 70 6.29 9.66 -8.70
C ILE A 70 6.93 10.92 -9.28
N GLU A 71 8.24 11.07 -9.07
CA GLU A 71 8.95 12.23 -9.57
C GLU A 71 10.40 11.85 -9.92
N ASN A 72 10.81 12.16 -11.14
CA ASN A 72 12.17 11.90 -11.62
C ASN A 72 12.62 10.44 -11.41
N GLY A 73 11.73 9.48 -11.66
CA GLY A 73 12.02 8.06 -11.48
C GLY A 73 12.05 7.59 -10.05
N ARG A 74 11.71 8.45 -9.08
CA ARG A 74 11.62 8.09 -7.66
C ARG A 74 10.17 7.92 -7.26
N TYR A 75 9.92 6.93 -6.41
CA TYR A 75 8.59 6.59 -5.93
C TYR A 75 8.54 6.92 -4.43
N PHE A 76 7.60 7.78 -4.05
CA PHE A 76 7.47 8.23 -2.67
C PHE A 76 6.25 7.57 -2.06
N CYS A 77 6.48 6.79 -1.01
CA CYS A 77 5.43 6.01 -0.34
C CYS A 77 5.34 6.36 1.13
N LYS A 78 4.17 6.14 1.70
CA LYS A 78 3.92 6.36 3.13
C LYS A 78 2.82 5.42 3.58
N GLY A 79 2.96 4.87 4.79
CA GLY A 79 1.86 4.15 5.43
C GLY A 79 0.74 5.13 5.77
N ASP A 80 -0.51 4.71 5.57
CA ASP A 80 -1.67 5.57 5.86
C ASP A 80 -1.68 6.02 7.34
N ASN A 81 -1.12 5.21 8.22
CA ASN A 81 -1.03 5.47 9.66
C ASN A 81 0.41 5.75 10.10
N SER A 82 1.25 6.23 9.22
CA SER A 82 2.67 6.45 9.48
C SER A 82 3.05 7.89 9.21
N PHE A 83 4.16 8.33 9.83
CA PHE A 83 4.70 9.67 9.63
C PHE A 83 5.91 9.70 8.71
N ARG A 84 6.41 8.54 8.31
CA ARG A 84 7.63 8.45 7.53
C ARG A 84 7.34 8.30 6.05
N LEU A 85 8.02 9.14 5.26
CA LEU A 85 7.98 9.05 3.81
C LEU A 85 9.15 8.19 3.33
N GLU A 86 8.87 7.16 2.54
CA GLU A 86 9.91 6.36 1.91
C GLU A 86 10.14 6.85 0.48
N ASP A 87 11.42 6.95 0.11
CA ASP A 87 11.86 7.31 -1.23
C ASP A 87 12.54 6.08 -1.83
N ILE A 88 11.94 5.47 -2.83
CA ILE A 88 12.39 4.20 -3.39
C ILE A 88 12.52 4.26 -4.90
N LYS A 89 13.33 3.34 -5.43
CA LYS A 89 13.46 3.11 -6.87
C LYS A 89 12.43 2.08 -7.32
N LYS A 90 12.06 2.15 -8.58
CA LYS A 90 11.08 1.22 -9.16
C LYS A 90 11.49 -0.24 -8.98
N ASP A 91 12.77 -0.56 -9.08
CA ASP A 91 13.24 -1.93 -8.97
C ASP A 91 13.09 -2.53 -7.56
N ALA A 92 12.84 -1.70 -6.54
CA ALA A 92 12.55 -2.18 -5.20
C ALA A 92 11.09 -2.63 -5.04
N ILE A 93 10.22 -2.31 -5.99
CA ILE A 93 8.79 -2.59 -5.91
C ILE A 93 8.52 -4.02 -6.38
N LEU A 94 7.86 -4.81 -5.54
CA LEU A 94 7.45 -6.17 -5.87
C LEU A 94 6.09 -6.20 -6.57
N GLY A 95 5.21 -5.31 -6.23
CA GLY A 95 3.89 -5.29 -6.84
C GLY A 95 2.91 -4.39 -6.10
N VAL A 96 1.65 -4.46 -6.53
CA VAL A 96 0.54 -3.70 -5.97
C VAL A 96 -0.45 -4.65 -5.33
N VAL A 97 -1.06 -4.21 -4.22
CA VAL A 97 -2.12 -4.97 -3.56
C VAL A 97 -3.36 -4.90 -4.42
N THR A 98 -3.84 -6.06 -4.89
CA THR A 98 -5.00 -6.15 -5.75
C THR A 98 -6.26 -6.56 -5.00
N GLN A 99 -6.11 -7.30 -3.91
CA GLN A 99 -7.26 -7.65 -3.06
C GLN A 99 -6.77 -8.10 -1.70
N VAL A 100 -7.68 -8.06 -0.73
CA VAL A 100 -7.47 -8.60 0.61
C VAL A 100 -8.24 -9.91 0.69
N SER A 101 -7.53 -10.97 1.06
CA SER A 101 -8.11 -12.29 1.20
C SER A 101 -8.91 -12.40 2.51
N ASP A 102 -9.70 -13.47 2.63
CA ASP A 102 -10.46 -13.80 3.82
C ASP A 102 -11.62 -12.84 4.11
N GLU A 103 -11.95 -12.75 5.40
CA GLU A 103 -13.11 -12.03 5.89
C GLU A 103 -13.05 -10.52 5.61
N ASN A 104 -11.84 -9.99 5.42
CA ASN A 104 -11.66 -8.56 5.19
C ASN A 104 -11.82 -8.16 3.73
N ASN A 105 -11.97 -9.11 2.82
CA ASN A 105 -12.19 -8.83 1.41
C ASN A 105 -13.69 -8.64 1.14
N THR A 106 -14.28 -7.64 1.76
CA THR A 106 -15.68 -7.31 1.62
C THR A 106 -15.88 -6.28 0.51
N PRO A 107 -17.10 -6.18 -0.07
CA PRO A 107 -17.41 -5.09 -0.99
C PRO A 107 -17.16 -3.71 -0.40
N GLU A 108 -17.41 -3.55 0.89
CA GLU A 108 -17.18 -2.29 1.61
C GLU A 108 -15.69 -1.94 1.63
N PHE A 109 -14.84 -2.91 1.93
CA PHE A 109 -13.39 -2.69 1.92
C PHE A 109 -12.90 -2.27 0.54
N ILE A 110 -13.32 -2.99 -0.49
CA ILE A 110 -12.91 -2.71 -1.88
C ILE A 110 -13.36 -1.31 -2.29
N SER A 111 -14.60 -0.96 -1.98
CA SER A 111 -15.16 0.36 -2.28
C SER A 111 -14.42 1.47 -1.56
N ALA A 112 -14.13 1.28 -0.28
CA ALA A 112 -13.40 2.26 0.53
C ALA A 112 -11.98 2.46 -0.01
N SER A 113 -11.29 1.39 -0.33
CA SER A 113 -9.94 1.46 -0.87
C SER A 113 -9.93 2.20 -2.22
N TYR A 114 -10.89 1.90 -3.08
CA TYR A 114 -11.03 2.57 -4.37
C TYR A 114 -11.26 4.08 -4.20
N SER A 115 -12.14 4.46 -3.29
CA SER A 115 -12.41 5.87 -3.01
C SER A 115 -11.20 6.61 -2.48
N ILE A 116 -10.46 6.00 -1.59
CA ILE A 116 -9.24 6.60 -1.05
C ILE A 116 -8.21 6.79 -2.15
N ASN A 117 -8.02 5.79 -2.99
CA ASN A 117 -7.11 5.89 -4.12
C ASN A 117 -7.52 7.05 -5.05
N ARG A 118 -8.80 7.20 -5.32
CA ARG A 118 -9.31 8.28 -6.14
C ARG A 118 -9.05 9.65 -5.51
N VAL A 119 -9.22 9.75 -4.20
CA VAL A 119 -8.97 11.00 -3.48
C VAL A 119 -7.48 11.35 -3.54
N PHE A 120 -6.60 10.38 -3.32
CA PHE A 120 -5.16 10.63 -3.40
C PHE A 120 -4.75 11.07 -4.81
N ARG A 121 -5.30 10.48 -5.84
CA ARG A 121 -5.03 10.90 -7.22
C ARG A 121 -5.50 12.33 -7.49
N ARG A 122 -6.63 12.72 -6.91
CA ARG A 122 -7.21 14.06 -7.10
C ARG A 122 -6.50 15.13 -6.27
N CYS A 123 -6.26 14.86 -5.00
CA CYS A 123 -5.70 15.83 -4.06
C CYS A 123 -4.18 15.83 -4.04
N GLY A 124 -3.59 14.74 -4.49
CA GLY A 124 -2.16 14.62 -4.68
C GLY A 124 -1.35 14.56 -3.40
N TYR A 125 -0.08 14.81 -3.60
CA TYR A 125 0.96 14.65 -2.60
C TYR A 125 0.76 15.51 -1.35
N ASP A 126 0.20 16.72 -1.52
CA ASP A 126 0.11 17.68 -0.41
C ASP A 126 -0.78 17.20 0.73
N VAL A 127 -1.85 16.48 0.42
CA VAL A 127 -2.72 15.91 1.44
C VAL A 127 -2.02 14.75 2.15
N ALA A 128 -1.30 13.97 1.40
CA ALA A 128 -0.73 12.70 1.88
C ALA A 128 0.60 12.86 2.62
N LYS A 129 1.35 13.93 2.33
CA LYS A 129 2.68 14.13 2.93
C LYS A 129 2.64 14.59 4.37
N THR A 130 1.49 15.11 4.82
CA THR A 130 1.37 15.58 6.20
C THR A 130 1.49 14.41 7.16
N LYS A 131 2.06 14.68 8.33
CA LYS A 131 2.06 13.70 9.41
C LYS A 131 0.64 13.27 9.69
N LEU A 132 0.47 12.09 10.26
CA LEU A 132 -0.85 11.62 10.68
C LEU A 132 -1.39 12.55 11.75
N THR A 133 -2.05 13.61 11.32
CA THR A 133 -2.73 14.53 12.20
C THR A 133 -4.14 14.00 12.46
N PRO A 134 -4.82 14.48 13.53
CA PRO A 134 -6.23 14.12 13.71
C PRO A 134 -7.07 14.43 12.48
N GLU A 135 -6.76 15.51 11.77
CA GLU A 135 -7.46 15.90 10.55
C GLU A 135 -7.28 14.89 9.43
N TYR A 136 -6.06 14.39 9.20
CA TYR A 136 -5.78 13.39 8.17
C TYR A 136 -6.46 12.07 8.50
N LYS A 137 -6.40 11.66 9.76
CA LYS A 137 -7.07 10.45 10.22
C LYS A 137 -8.58 10.56 10.04
N SER A 138 -9.15 11.69 10.42
CA SER A 138 -10.57 11.97 10.24
C SER A 138 -10.98 11.94 8.77
N PHE A 139 -10.14 12.49 7.91
CA PHE A 139 -10.35 12.46 6.46
C PHE A 139 -10.43 11.03 5.93
N LEU A 140 -9.48 10.17 6.32
CA LEU A 140 -9.50 8.77 5.90
C LEU A 140 -10.75 8.05 6.40
N GLU A 141 -11.09 8.23 7.66
CA GLU A 141 -12.27 7.59 8.27
C GLU A 141 -13.55 8.05 7.62
N LYS A 142 -13.65 9.32 7.29
CA LYS A 142 -14.83 9.88 6.63
C LYS A 142 -15.05 9.23 5.27
N HIS A 143 -13.99 9.06 4.48
CA HIS A 143 -14.12 8.43 3.17
C HIS A 143 -14.48 6.96 3.27
N LEU A 144 -13.99 6.26 4.28
CA LEU A 144 -14.39 4.89 4.55
C LEU A 144 -15.88 4.81 4.88
N ARG A 145 -16.38 5.69 5.75
CA ARG A 145 -17.78 5.71 6.13
C ARG A 145 -18.69 5.98 4.95
N MET A 146 -18.33 6.94 4.10
CA MET A 146 -19.15 7.29 2.94
C MET A 146 -19.36 6.11 1.99
N ASN A 147 -18.42 5.18 1.95
CA ASN A 147 -18.57 3.97 1.15
C ASN A 147 -19.34 2.87 1.86
N ASN A 148 -19.22 2.81 3.18
CA ASN A 148 -19.91 1.79 3.97
C ASN A 148 -21.40 2.07 4.15
N GLU A 149 -21.82 3.30 3.98
CA GLU A 149 -23.23 3.71 4.12
C GLU A 149 -24.04 3.46 2.84
N LYS A 150 -23.40 3.04 1.77
CA LYS A 150 -24.06 2.64 0.56
C LYS A 150 -24.38 1.14 0.61
#